data_ad18927d3f83235475f320b4d3c1b488
#
_entry.id   ad18927d3f83235475f320b4d3c1b488
#
_cell.length_a   1.000
_cell.length_b   1.000
_cell.length_c   1.000
_cell.angle_alpha   90.00
_cell.angle_beta   90.00
_cell.angle_gamma   90.00
#
_symmetry.space_group_name_H-M   'P 1'
#
loop_
_entity.id
_entity.type
_entity.pdbx_description
1 polymer ?
#
loop_
_entity_poly.entity_id
_entity_poly.type
_entity_poly.pdbx_seq_one_letter_code
_entity_poly.pdbx_strand_id
1 'polypeptide(L)'
;GALVQLVGEEFFTLLEATVREGLILKPYDRVYVGKDSRHEITYIIGRIGFDELTSAARVELQGVVERIVLNREPWFINFFNTAQAITPRMHALELIPGIGKKYMWQILNQREKTPYKNFEDLQKRADIPSPARLITKRILEEMSGESKYRLFTRAP
;
A
#
# COMPACT_ATOMS: atom_id res chain seq x y z
N GLY A 1 -19.62 10.55 18.81
CA GLY A 1 -19.13 9.21 18.55
C GLY A 1 -17.61 9.11 18.69
N ALA A 2 -17.14 7.88 18.73
CA ALA A 2 -15.72 7.62 18.89
C ALA A 2 -14.94 8.01 17.60
N LEU A 3 -13.70 8.44 17.80
CA LEU A 3 -12.79 8.72 16.70
C LEU A 3 -12.13 7.44 16.22
N VAL A 4 -11.96 7.32 14.91
CA VAL A 4 -11.16 6.26 14.30
C VAL A 4 -10.19 6.85 13.31
N GLN A 5 -9.09 6.15 13.12
CA GLN A 5 -8.11 6.45 12.10
C GLN A 5 -8.16 5.36 11.04
N LEU A 6 -8.20 5.78 9.80
CA LEU A 6 -8.46 4.93 8.65
C LEU A 6 -7.34 5.07 7.64
N VAL A 7 -7.08 4.00 6.90
CA VAL A 7 -6.17 4.03 5.76
C VAL A 7 -6.92 3.68 4.48
N GLY A 8 -6.80 4.53 3.47
CA GLY A 8 -7.46 4.34 2.19
C GLY A 8 -6.86 3.20 1.39
N GLU A 9 -7.71 2.44 0.71
CA GLU A 9 -7.28 1.25 -0.03
C GLU A 9 -6.61 1.57 -1.36
N GLU A 10 -6.92 2.73 -1.95
CA GLU A 10 -6.34 3.06 -3.26
C GLU A 10 -4.97 3.69 -3.17
N PHE A 11 -4.80 4.68 -2.28
CA PHE A 11 -3.57 5.47 -2.22
C PHE A 11 -2.98 5.56 -0.82
N PHE A 12 -3.50 4.77 0.12
CA PHE A 12 -3.01 4.70 1.51
C PHE A 12 -3.06 6.05 2.24
N THR A 13 -3.99 6.91 1.84
CA THR A 13 -4.25 8.18 2.51
C THR A 13 -4.80 7.91 3.91
N LEU A 14 -4.27 8.62 4.90
CA LEU A 14 -4.73 8.51 6.29
C LEU A 14 -5.83 9.52 6.56
N LEU A 15 -6.91 9.07 7.21
CA LEU A 15 -8.07 9.88 7.54
C LEU A 15 -8.44 9.71 9.00
N GLU A 16 -9.05 10.75 9.57
CA GLU A 16 -9.79 10.63 10.84
C GLU A 16 -11.27 10.79 10.57
N ALA A 17 -12.07 10.03 11.30
CA ALA A 17 -13.51 10.03 11.16
C ALA A 17 -14.19 9.73 12.49
N THR A 18 -15.48 10.02 12.59
CA THR A 18 -16.29 9.62 13.75
C THR A 18 -17.15 8.44 13.37
N VAL A 19 -17.23 7.48 14.30
CA VAL A 19 -18.02 6.26 14.15
C VAL A 19 -19.45 6.54 14.58
N ARG A 20 -20.41 5.93 13.90
CA ARG A 20 -21.83 5.99 14.29
C ARG A 20 -21.98 5.50 15.72
N GLU A 21 -22.77 6.21 16.50
CA GLU A 21 -23.02 5.89 17.89
C GLU A 21 -23.54 4.46 18.05
N GLY A 22 -23.01 3.74 19.02
CA GLY A 22 -23.36 2.35 19.27
C GLY A 22 -22.58 1.32 18.50
N LEU A 23 -21.72 1.75 17.55
CA LEU A 23 -20.86 0.83 16.81
C LEU A 23 -19.44 0.87 17.35
N ILE A 24 -18.80 -0.29 17.35
CA ILE A 24 -17.40 -0.45 17.74
C ILE A 24 -16.66 -1.02 16.54
N LEU A 25 -15.66 -0.29 16.07
CA LEU A 25 -14.79 -0.77 15.00
C LEU A 25 -13.50 -1.35 15.60
N LYS A 26 -13.01 -2.40 14.96
CA LYS A 26 -11.76 -3.06 15.33
C LYS A 26 -10.71 -2.83 14.27
N PRO A 27 -9.42 -2.98 14.59
CA PRO A 27 -8.38 -2.98 13.55
C PRO A 27 -8.72 -3.97 12.44
N TYR A 28 -8.45 -3.59 11.21
CA TYR A 28 -8.74 -4.35 9.98
C TYR A 28 -10.20 -4.30 9.53
N ASP A 29 -11.10 -3.72 10.30
CA ASP A 29 -12.47 -3.54 9.81
C ASP A 29 -12.46 -2.62 8.60
N ARG A 30 -13.20 -3.00 7.57
CA ARG A 30 -13.28 -2.24 6.33
C ARG A 30 -14.57 -1.44 6.32
N VAL A 31 -14.46 -0.14 6.09
CA VAL A 31 -15.62 0.77 6.12
C VAL A 31 -15.66 1.63 4.87
N TYR A 32 -16.87 1.97 4.44
CA TYR A 32 -17.06 2.85 3.31
C TYR A 32 -16.94 4.33 3.76
N VAL A 33 -16.15 5.10 3.03
CA VAL A 33 -15.93 6.53 3.32
C VAL A 33 -16.28 7.44 2.15
N GLY A 34 -16.93 6.91 1.12
CA GLY A 34 -17.29 7.66 -0.07
C GLY A 34 -18.47 8.61 0.16
N LYS A 35 -18.97 9.15 -0.95
CA LYS A 35 -20.04 10.17 -0.93
C LYS A 35 -21.42 9.60 -0.73
N ASP A 36 -21.61 8.31 -1.00
CA ASP A 36 -22.90 7.67 -0.81
C ASP A 36 -23.18 7.40 0.67
N SER A 37 -24.32 6.81 0.98
CA SER A 37 -24.70 6.50 2.35
C SER A 37 -23.64 5.66 3.07
N ARG A 38 -23.18 6.13 4.22
CA ARG A 38 -22.17 5.45 5.03
C ARG A 38 -22.85 4.73 6.18
N HIS A 39 -22.48 3.47 6.38
CA HIS A 39 -23.07 2.65 7.43
C HIS A 39 -22.42 2.89 8.79
N GLU A 40 -21.08 2.81 8.83
CA GLU A 40 -20.33 2.87 10.08
C GLU A 40 -19.83 4.26 10.43
N ILE A 41 -19.56 5.09 9.43
CA ILE A 41 -18.95 6.40 9.61
C ILE A 41 -20.02 7.48 9.56
N THR A 42 -20.09 8.29 10.63
CA THR A 42 -20.98 9.44 10.67
C THR A 42 -20.40 10.59 9.87
N TYR A 43 -19.12 10.85 9.99
CA TYR A 43 -18.51 12.09 9.55
C TYR A 43 -17.01 11.91 9.34
N ILE A 44 -16.51 12.39 8.25
CA ILE A 44 -15.08 12.41 7.98
C ILE A 44 -14.52 13.74 8.43
N ILE A 45 -13.62 13.68 9.42
CA ILE A 45 -13.00 14.89 9.97
C ILE A 45 -12.02 15.46 8.96
N GLY A 46 -11.18 14.60 8.40
CA GLY A 46 -10.23 15.02 7.38
C GLY A 46 -9.01 14.13 7.32
N ARG A 47 -8.10 14.56 6.46
CA ARG A 47 -6.83 13.89 6.23
C ARG A 47 -5.87 14.19 7.38
N ILE A 48 -5.09 13.18 7.78
CA ILE A 48 -4.05 13.33 8.80
C ILE A 48 -2.70 12.89 8.24
N GLY A 49 -1.62 13.37 8.87
CA GLY A 49 -0.28 12.92 8.57
C GLY A 49 0.08 11.66 9.35
N PHE A 50 1.13 10.99 8.93
CA PHE A 50 1.63 9.79 9.59
C PHE A 50 1.93 10.05 11.07
N ASP A 51 2.49 11.21 11.40
CA ASP A 51 2.85 11.56 12.78
C ASP A 51 1.63 11.75 13.69
N GLU A 52 0.45 11.93 13.12
CA GLU A 52 -0.78 12.10 13.88
C GLU A 52 -1.46 10.77 14.24
N LEU A 53 -0.92 9.65 13.77
CA LEU A 53 -1.42 8.33 14.15
C LEU A 53 -1.20 8.09 15.63
N THR A 54 -2.21 7.52 16.30
CA THR A 54 -2.07 7.05 17.68
C THR A 54 -1.06 5.91 17.74
N SER A 55 -0.52 5.64 18.92
CA SER A 55 0.38 4.49 19.12
C SER A 55 -0.30 3.18 18.75
N ALA A 56 -1.57 3.03 19.10
CA ALA A 56 -2.34 1.82 18.79
C ALA A 56 -2.51 1.64 17.28
N ALA A 57 -2.88 2.71 16.57
CA ALA A 57 -3.01 2.67 15.12
C ALA A 57 -1.68 2.37 14.44
N ARG A 58 -0.61 2.95 14.92
CA ARG A 58 0.72 2.76 14.36
C ARG A 58 1.19 1.31 14.47
N VAL A 59 0.89 0.65 15.58
CA VAL A 59 1.22 -0.78 15.77
C VAL A 59 0.52 -1.65 14.72
N GLU A 60 -0.73 -1.30 14.37
CA GLU A 60 -1.52 -2.09 13.44
C GLU A 60 -1.25 -1.75 11.96
N LEU A 61 -0.64 -0.60 11.69
CA LEU A 61 -0.55 -0.07 10.33
C LEU A 61 0.11 -1.01 9.34
N GLN A 62 1.24 -1.61 9.67
CA GLN A 62 1.96 -2.50 8.76
C GLN A 62 1.09 -3.67 8.32
N GLY A 63 0.41 -4.31 9.26
CA GLY A 63 -0.46 -5.45 8.97
C GLY A 63 -1.67 -5.05 8.12
N VAL A 64 -2.25 -3.88 8.39
CA VAL A 64 -3.38 -3.37 7.61
C VAL A 64 -2.95 -3.05 6.18
N VAL A 65 -1.82 -2.38 6.00
CA VAL A 65 -1.28 -2.08 4.66
C VAL A 65 -1.00 -3.37 3.89
N GLU A 66 -0.36 -4.35 4.54
CA GLU A 66 -0.09 -5.64 3.88
C GLU A 66 -1.39 -6.35 3.47
N ARG A 67 -2.42 -6.29 4.32
CA ARG A 67 -3.75 -6.84 4.00
C ARG A 67 -4.34 -6.18 2.75
N ILE A 68 -4.23 -4.86 2.65
CA ILE A 68 -4.71 -4.12 1.47
C ILE A 68 -3.94 -4.55 0.22
N VAL A 69 -2.62 -4.68 0.33
CA VAL A 69 -1.78 -5.15 -0.79
C VAL A 69 -2.23 -6.52 -1.26
N LEU A 70 -2.43 -7.46 -0.34
CA LEU A 70 -2.87 -8.82 -0.67
C LEU A 70 -4.27 -8.83 -1.29
N ASN A 71 -5.18 -8.01 -0.78
CA ASN A 71 -6.53 -7.92 -1.32
C ASN A 71 -6.59 -7.28 -2.71
N ARG A 72 -5.53 -6.55 -3.08
CA ARG A 72 -5.43 -5.90 -4.38
C ARG A 72 -4.27 -6.47 -5.18
N GLU A 73 -3.99 -7.72 -5.01
CA GLU A 73 -2.87 -8.42 -5.66
C GLU A 73 -2.79 -8.17 -7.16
N PRO A 74 -3.88 -8.26 -7.95
CA PRO A 74 -3.80 -8.03 -9.39
C PRO A 74 -3.28 -6.64 -9.75
N TRP A 75 -3.63 -5.62 -8.97
CA TRP A 75 -3.18 -4.26 -9.21
C TRP A 75 -1.67 -4.14 -9.00
N PHE A 76 -1.16 -4.73 -7.92
CA PHE A 76 0.29 -4.70 -7.62
C PHE A 76 1.09 -5.59 -8.57
N ILE A 77 0.53 -6.72 -8.99
CA ILE A 77 1.17 -7.55 -10.01
C ILE A 77 1.27 -6.79 -11.33
N ASN A 78 0.26 -6.00 -11.68
CA ASN A 78 0.34 -5.15 -12.86
C ASN A 78 1.51 -4.18 -12.78
N PHE A 79 1.80 -3.65 -11.59
CA PHE A 79 2.97 -2.79 -11.40
C PHE A 79 4.26 -3.53 -11.78
N PHE A 80 4.45 -4.76 -11.32
CA PHE A 80 5.65 -5.56 -11.68
C PHE A 80 5.71 -5.85 -13.16
N ASN A 81 4.58 -6.06 -13.80
CA ASN A 81 4.53 -6.35 -15.23
C ASN A 81 4.79 -5.12 -16.11
N THR A 82 4.57 -3.90 -15.58
CA THR A 82 4.60 -2.69 -16.40
C THR A 82 5.58 -1.61 -15.93
N ALA A 83 6.22 -1.79 -14.76
CA ALA A 83 7.15 -0.81 -14.23
C ALA A 83 8.28 -0.48 -15.21
N GLN A 84 8.65 0.79 -15.29
CA GLN A 84 9.61 1.32 -16.23
C GLN A 84 10.75 2.05 -15.52
N ALA A 85 11.79 2.39 -16.25
CA ALA A 85 12.85 3.25 -15.76
C ALA A 85 12.27 4.64 -15.46
N ILE A 86 12.67 5.23 -14.34
CA ILE A 86 12.32 6.60 -13.95
C ILE A 86 13.34 7.55 -14.54
N THR A 87 14.62 7.20 -14.45
CA THR A 87 15.74 7.91 -15.05
C THR A 87 16.62 6.89 -15.76
N PRO A 88 17.62 7.33 -16.57
CA PRO A 88 18.54 6.37 -17.19
C PRO A 88 19.29 5.49 -16.20
N ARG A 89 19.42 5.94 -14.93
CA ARG A 89 20.16 5.21 -13.90
C ARG A 89 19.29 4.54 -12.87
N MET A 90 17.96 4.78 -12.90
CA MET A 90 17.07 4.30 -11.86
C MET A 90 15.80 3.72 -12.46
N HIS A 91 15.51 2.48 -12.13
CA HIS A 91 14.26 1.83 -12.50
C HIS A 91 13.26 1.92 -11.32
N ALA A 92 11.97 2.03 -11.63
CA ALA A 92 10.94 2.07 -10.58
C ALA A 92 11.02 0.88 -9.64
N LEU A 93 11.35 -0.32 -10.15
CA LEU A 93 11.48 -1.52 -9.31
C LEU A 93 12.55 -1.38 -8.23
N GLU A 94 13.60 -0.61 -8.48
CA GLU A 94 14.68 -0.41 -7.50
C GLU A 94 14.28 0.47 -6.33
N LEU A 95 13.16 1.17 -6.42
CA LEU A 95 12.64 1.97 -5.31
C LEU A 95 11.98 1.09 -4.24
N ILE A 96 11.71 -0.17 -4.57
CA ILE A 96 11.15 -1.10 -3.60
C ILE A 96 12.28 -1.64 -2.72
N PRO A 97 12.22 -1.45 -1.38
CA PRO A 97 13.24 -1.95 -0.48
C PRO A 97 13.47 -3.45 -0.67
N GLY A 98 14.71 -3.85 -0.79
CA GLY A 98 15.08 -5.24 -1.03
C GLY A 98 15.21 -5.62 -2.50
N ILE A 99 14.83 -4.74 -3.43
CA ILE A 99 15.01 -4.98 -4.85
C ILE A 99 16.16 -4.11 -5.35
N GLY A 100 17.36 -4.73 -5.43
CA GLY A 100 18.52 -4.11 -6.06
C GLY A 100 18.61 -4.50 -7.52
N LYS A 101 19.77 -4.26 -8.13
CA LYS A 101 20.01 -4.52 -9.55
C LYS A 101 19.78 -5.98 -9.94
N LYS A 102 20.24 -6.90 -9.11
CA LYS A 102 20.12 -8.34 -9.39
C LYS A 102 18.65 -8.75 -9.48
N TYR A 103 17.86 -8.43 -8.46
CA TYR A 103 16.45 -8.77 -8.44
C TYR A 103 15.67 -8.03 -9.54
N MET A 104 16.01 -6.77 -9.76
CA MET A 104 15.42 -6.00 -10.86
C MET A 104 15.58 -6.72 -12.20
N TRP A 105 16.80 -7.15 -12.51
CA TRP A 105 17.05 -7.83 -13.78
C TRP A 105 16.36 -9.19 -13.86
N GLN A 106 16.25 -9.92 -12.73
CA GLN A 106 15.49 -11.16 -12.69
C GLN A 106 14.02 -10.91 -13.02
N ILE A 107 13.43 -9.86 -12.42
CA ILE A 107 12.03 -9.50 -12.68
C ILE A 107 11.84 -9.15 -14.15
N LEU A 108 12.69 -8.27 -14.69
CA LEU A 108 12.57 -7.81 -16.06
C LEU A 108 12.75 -8.93 -17.08
N ASN A 109 13.74 -9.79 -16.87
CA ASN A 109 14.02 -10.90 -17.78
C ASN A 109 12.86 -11.90 -17.82
N GLN A 110 12.31 -12.24 -16.67
CA GLN A 110 11.23 -13.21 -16.60
C GLN A 110 9.92 -12.66 -17.16
N ARG A 111 9.61 -11.36 -16.92
CA ARG A 111 8.36 -10.79 -17.43
C ARG A 111 8.34 -10.70 -18.96
N GLU A 112 9.52 -10.62 -19.61
CA GLU A 112 9.62 -10.65 -21.06
C GLU A 112 9.11 -11.97 -21.65
N LYS A 113 9.26 -13.07 -20.92
CA LYS A 113 8.81 -14.39 -21.38
C LYS A 113 7.28 -14.47 -21.34
N THR A 114 6.69 -14.06 -20.23
CA THR A 114 5.24 -13.99 -20.03
C THR A 114 4.96 -13.12 -18.81
N PRO A 115 3.89 -12.32 -18.79
CA PRO A 115 3.53 -11.54 -17.61
C PRO A 115 3.31 -12.42 -16.38
N TYR A 116 3.60 -11.85 -15.21
CA TYR A 116 3.32 -12.54 -13.94
C TYR A 116 1.83 -12.61 -13.70
N LYS A 117 1.37 -13.75 -13.18
CA LYS A 117 -0.06 -13.99 -12.89
C LYS A 117 -0.45 -13.52 -11.50
N ASN A 118 0.44 -13.67 -10.53
CA ASN A 118 0.19 -13.37 -9.12
C ASN A 118 1.52 -13.29 -8.36
N PHE A 119 1.46 -13.02 -7.07
CA PHE A 119 2.68 -12.91 -6.24
C PHE A 119 3.44 -14.23 -6.16
N GLU A 120 2.74 -15.35 -6.09
CA GLU A 120 3.39 -16.65 -6.06
C GLU A 120 4.20 -16.90 -7.32
N ASP A 121 3.61 -16.59 -8.48
CA ASP A 121 4.28 -16.72 -9.77
C ASP A 121 5.51 -15.80 -9.87
N LEU A 122 5.36 -14.55 -9.43
CA LEU A 122 6.45 -13.58 -9.38
C LEU A 122 7.60 -14.09 -8.48
N GLN A 123 7.26 -14.54 -7.27
CA GLN A 123 8.24 -15.03 -6.33
C GLN A 123 9.04 -16.20 -6.87
N LYS A 124 8.36 -17.17 -7.50
CA LYS A 124 9.02 -18.35 -8.06
C LYS A 124 9.88 -18.01 -9.26
N ARG A 125 9.33 -17.25 -10.22
CA ARG A 125 10.01 -17.02 -11.50
C ARG A 125 11.13 -16.00 -11.39
N ALA A 126 10.96 -14.96 -10.60
CA ALA A 126 11.98 -13.93 -10.41
C ALA A 126 12.90 -14.22 -9.23
N ASP A 127 12.61 -15.23 -8.44
CA ASP A 127 13.39 -15.64 -7.28
C ASP A 127 13.58 -14.49 -6.29
N ILE A 128 12.49 -13.78 -5.98
CA ILE A 128 12.50 -12.71 -4.99
C ILE A 128 11.71 -13.12 -3.76
N PRO A 129 12.10 -12.68 -2.55
CA PRO A 129 11.37 -13.06 -1.34
C PRO A 129 10.12 -12.18 -1.14
N SER A 130 9.03 -12.78 -0.69
CA SER A 130 7.84 -12.12 -0.16
C SER A 130 7.47 -10.78 -0.83
N PRO A 131 7.02 -10.81 -2.10
CA PRO A 131 6.72 -9.56 -2.83
C PRO A 131 5.77 -8.61 -2.10
N ALA A 132 4.72 -9.14 -1.49
CA ALA A 132 3.75 -8.30 -0.76
C ALA A 132 4.40 -7.55 0.40
N ARG A 133 5.34 -8.18 1.09
CA ARG A 133 6.05 -7.55 2.21
C ARG A 133 6.98 -6.45 1.73
N LEU A 134 7.66 -6.66 0.61
CA LEU A 134 8.54 -5.64 0.03
C LEU A 134 7.74 -4.42 -0.42
N ILE A 135 6.60 -4.63 -1.05
CA ILE A 135 5.69 -3.56 -1.45
C ILE A 135 5.20 -2.79 -0.21
N THR A 136 4.80 -3.51 0.83
CA THR A 136 4.34 -2.91 2.08
C THR A 136 5.40 -1.99 2.67
N LYS A 137 6.66 -2.40 2.67
CA LYS A 137 7.74 -1.56 3.16
C LYS A 137 7.86 -0.26 2.37
N ARG A 138 7.75 -0.33 1.04
CA ARG A 138 7.80 0.87 0.21
C ARG A 138 6.61 1.80 0.49
N ILE A 139 5.41 1.24 0.63
CA ILE A 139 4.23 2.03 0.94
C ILE A 139 4.43 2.77 2.27
N LEU A 140 4.92 2.08 3.30
CA LEU A 140 5.17 2.69 4.60
C LEU A 140 6.22 3.81 4.52
N GLU A 141 7.26 3.63 3.72
CA GLU A 141 8.24 4.69 3.48
C GLU A 141 7.59 5.92 2.85
N GLU A 142 6.73 5.72 1.86
CA GLU A 142 6.04 6.83 1.21
C GLU A 142 5.05 7.52 2.14
N MET A 143 4.42 6.78 3.04
CA MET A 143 3.48 7.33 4.01
C MET A 143 4.19 8.13 5.11
N SER A 144 5.35 7.68 5.56
CA SER A 144 6.03 8.22 6.75
C SER A 144 7.12 9.25 6.45
N GLY A 145 7.47 9.45 5.18
CA GLY A 145 8.56 10.34 4.80
C GLY A 145 8.26 11.17 3.57
N GLU A 146 9.28 11.90 3.15
CA GLU A 146 9.24 12.63 1.89
C GLU A 146 9.92 11.77 0.83
N SER A 147 9.15 11.29 -0.12
CA SER A 147 9.67 10.53 -1.24
C SER A 147 9.64 11.39 -2.49
N LYS A 148 10.78 11.47 -3.17
CA LYS A 148 10.88 12.19 -4.43
C LYS A 148 9.97 11.57 -5.49
N TYR A 149 9.91 10.24 -5.50
CA TYR A 149 9.06 9.50 -6.41
C TYR A 149 8.04 8.68 -5.61
N ARG A 150 6.77 8.80 -5.96
CA ARG A 150 5.70 8.04 -5.30
C ARG A 150 5.18 6.99 -6.26
N LEU A 151 5.32 5.73 -5.85
CA LEU A 151 4.86 4.59 -6.64
C LEU A 151 3.40 4.27 -6.34
N PHE A 152 3.01 4.37 -5.08
CA PHE A 152 1.74 3.80 -4.60
C PHE A 152 0.88 4.81 -3.83
N THR A 153 1.45 5.91 -3.41
CA THR A 153 0.75 6.92 -2.60
C THR A 153 0.68 8.24 -3.33
N ARG A 154 -0.22 9.12 -2.88
CA ARG A 154 -0.32 10.49 -3.37
C ARG A 154 0.39 11.44 -2.42
N ALA A 155 0.92 12.54 -2.95
CA ALA A 155 1.49 13.60 -2.14
C ALA A 155 0.42 14.20 -1.22
N PRO A 156 0.82 14.70 -0.03
CA PRO A 156 -0.09 15.37 0.89
C PRO A 156 -0.75 16.60 0.28
#